data_702df96cbe0163067fb7e8099fcf6b17
#
_entry.id   702df96cbe0163067fb7e8099fcf6b17
#
_cell.length_a   1.000
_cell.length_b   1.000
_cell.length_c   1.000
_cell.angle_alpha   90.00
_cell.angle_beta   90.00
_cell.angle_gamma   90.00
#
_symmetry.space_group_name_H-M   'P 1'
#
loop_
_entity.id
_entity.type
_entity.pdbx_description
1 polymer ?
#
loop_
_entity_poly.entity_id
_entity_poly.type
_entity_poly.pdbx_seq_one_letter_code
_entity_poly.pdbx_strand_id
1 'polypeptide(L)'
;FYAGLLDEITHFDPSFFLIPKEAARAMDPQALLVLEESLNLFSHAGYSLQEIKGSSTGVYLGARSQHQSEERVLHQARNPIVAVGQNYLASNVSQFFDLKGPGMVVDTACSSALTSMNLAINALVSGEIDSALVGGVCLLPDDSTHRLFQQRNLLSKESSFHIFDQR
;
A
#
# COMPACT_ATOMS: atom_id res chain seq x y z
N PHE A 1 -23.98 9.90 0.89
CA PHE A 1 -23.15 8.93 1.62
C PHE A 1 -22.05 9.66 2.38
N TYR A 2 -21.46 8.96 3.32
CA TYR A 2 -20.29 9.41 4.08
C TYR A 2 -19.07 8.63 3.62
N ALA A 3 -17.90 9.27 3.56
CA ALA A 3 -16.64 8.66 3.17
C ALA A 3 -15.48 9.24 4.00
N GLY A 4 -14.47 8.43 4.23
CA GLY A 4 -13.18 8.91 4.71
C GLY A 4 -12.42 9.57 3.56
N LEU A 5 -11.93 10.77 3.79
CA LEU A 5 -11.10 11.50 2.85
C LEU A 5 -9.69 11.63 3.41
N LEU A 6 -8.71 11.61 2.53
CA LEU A 6 -7.35 12.02 2.84
C LEU A 6 -7.22 13.50 2.48
N ASP A 7 -6.77 14.31 3.43
CA ASP A 7 -6.66 15.76 3.23
C ASP A 7 -5.56 16.12 2.24
N GLU A 8 -4.47 15.35 2.24
CA GLU A 8 -3.31 15.63 1.41
C GLU A 8 -2.60 14.33 0.99
N ILE A 9 -2.58 14.05 -0.30
CA ILE A 9 -1.90 12.87 -0.90
C ILE A 9 -0.84 13.28 -1.92
N THR A 10 -0.62 14.58 -2.09
CA THR A 10 0.28 15.12 -3.13
C THR A 10 1.66 15.47 -2.59
N HIS A 11 1.83 15.49 -1.27
CA HIS A 11 3.09 15.76 -0.61
C HIS A 11 3.89 14.48 -0.43
N PHE A 12 4.71 14.18 -1.41
CA PHE A 12 5.67 13.07 -1.38
C PHE A 12 7.05 13.60 -1.77
N ASP A 13 8.08 13.23 -1.02
CA ASP A 13 9.47 13.59 -1.38
C ASP A 13 10.12 12.46 -2.20
N PRO A 14 10.07 12.53 -3.52
CA PRO A 14 10.67 11.52 -4.38
C PRO A 14 12.20 11.46 -4.23
N SER A 15 12.84 12.57 -3.86
CA SER A 15 14.30 12.61 -3.70
C SER A 15 14.76 11.81 -2.49
N PHE A 16 14.01 11.88 -1.39
CA PHE A 16 14.26 11.07 -0.21
C PHE A 16 14.14 9.57 -0.52
N PHE A 17 13.12 9.18 -1.25
CA PHE A 17 12.87 7.78 -1.63
C PHE A 17 13.68 7.31 -2.85
N LEU A 18 14.59 8.13 -3.37
CA LEU A 18 15.44 7.84 -4.54
C LEU A 18 14.63 7.50 -5.80
N ILE A 19 13.43 8.07 -5.92
CA ILE A 19 12.53 7.89 -7.06
C ILE A 19 12.65 9.11 -7.98
N PRO A 20 12.89 8.93 -9.29
CA PRO A 20 12.85 10.04 -10.23
C PRO A 20 11.49 10.74 -10.18
N LYS A 21 11.49 12.08 -10.20
CA LYS A 21 10.27 12.90 -10.06
C LYS A 21 9.19 12.55 -11.08
N GLU A 22 9.62 12.27 -12.31
CA GLU A 22 8.72 11.86 -13.40
C GLU A 22 8.11 10.48 -13.16
N ALA A 23 8.87 9.57 -12.57
CA ALA A 23 8.36 8.25 -12.17
C ALA A 23 7.36 8.39 -11.02
N ALA A 24 7.66 9.17 -10.00
CA ALA A 24 6.74 9.39 -8.88
C ALA A 24 5.39 9.96 -9.33
N ARG A 25 5.38 10.87 -10.32
CA ARG A 25 4.15 11.41 -10.90
C ARG A 25 3.28 10.37 -11.62
N ALA A 26 3.90 9.33 -12.14
CA ALA A 26 3.21 8.26 -12.86
C ALA A 26 2.79 7.10 -11.94
N MET A 27 3.35 7.03 -10.74
CA MET A 27 3.07 5.93 -9.81
C MET A 27 1.65 6.00 -9.25
N ASP A 28 1.14 4.83 -8.89
CA ASP A 28 -0.07 4.73 -8.09
C ASP A 28 0.13 5.46 -6.76
N PRO A 29 -0.74 6.41 -6.39
CA PRO A 29 -0.65 7.09 -5.09
C PRO A 29 -0.57 6.14 -3.90
N GLN A 30 -1.19 4.96 -3.99
CA GLN A 30 -1.07 3.92 -2.96
C GLN A 30 0.38 3.49 -2.74
N ALA A 31 1.18 3.40 -3.82
CA ALA A 31 2.58 3.01 -3.72
C ALA A 31 3.42 4.05 -2.96
N LEU A 32 3.13 5.34 -3.18
CA LEU A 32 3.81 6.44 -2.49
C LEU A 32 3.45 6.47 -1.01
N LEU A 33 2.14 6.37 -0.70
CA LEU A 33 1.67 6.31 0.69
C LEU A 33 2.21 5.09 1.44
N VAL A 34 2.24 3.92 0.81
CA VAL A 34 2.79 2.71 1.44
C VAL A 34 4.28 2.86 1.75
N LEU A 35 5.06 3.55 0.90
CA LEU A 35 6.47 3.86 1.17
C LEU A 35 6.62 4.76 2.40
N GLU A 36 5.85 5.84 2.49
CA GLU A 36 5.88 6.77 3.63
C GLU A 36 5.44 6.08 4.92
N GLU A 37 4.33 5.34 4.88
CA GLU A 37 3.84 4.62 6.05
C GLU A 37 4.77 3.49 6.48
N SER A 38 5.48 2.85 5.55
CA SER A 38 6.52 1.88 5.89
C SER A 38 7.68 2.53 6.64
N LEU A 39 8.10 3.73 6.24
CA LEU A 39 9.11 4.50 6.95
C LEU A 39 8.65 4.89 8.37
N ASN A 40 7.42 5.39 8.46
CA ASN A 40 6.79 5.73 9.73
C ASN A 40 6.70 4.52 10.66
N LEU A 41 6.28 3.38 10.12
CA LEU A 41 6.16 2.12 10.86
C LEU A 41 7.50 1.68 11.45
N PHE A 42 8.56 1.62 10.64
CA PHE A 42 9.88 1.21 11.12
C PHE A 42 10.44 2.19 12.16
N SER A 43 10.27 3.49 11.92
CA SER A 43 10.66 4.52 12.89
C SER A 43 9.88 4.38 14.22
N HIS A 44 8.57 4.17 14.15
CA HIS A 44 7.72 3.95 15.32
C HIS A 44 8.09 2.67 16.08
N ALA A 45 8.51 1.63 15.37
CA ALA A 45 8.99 0.39 15.95
C ALA A 45 10.41 0.50 16.53
N GLY A 46 11.05 1.65 16.40
CA GLY A 46 12.38 1.93 16.95
C GLY A 46 13.55 1.47 16.06
N TYR A 47 13.29 1.12 14.81
CA TYR A 47 14.33 0.73 13.86
C TYR A 47 14.82 1.90 13.04
N SER A 48 16.13 2.04 12.92
CA SER A 48 16.75 2.93 11.95
C SER A 48 16.79 2.28 10.56
N LEU A 49 16.94 3.10 9.51
CA LEU A 49 17.11 2.60 8.14
C LEU A 49 18.32 1.66 7.98
N GLN A 50 19.36 1.86 8.77
CA GLN A 50 20.57 1.03 8.71
C GLN A 50 20.34 -0.37 9.30
N GLU A 51 19.54 -0.47 10.36
CA GLU A 51 19.22 -1.74 11.01
C GLU A 51 18.30 -2.62 10.17
N ILE A 52 17.42 -1.99 9.38
CA ILE A 52 16.48 -2.72 8.51
C ILE A 52 17.15 -3.20 7.23
N LYS A 53 18.07 -2.41 6.71
CA LYS A 53 18.72 -2.65 5.43
C LYS A 53 19.42 -4.02 5.40
N GLY A 54 19.08 -4.80 4.39
CA GLY A 54 19.62 -6.16 4.20
C GLY A 54 18.99 -7.23 5.09
N SER A 55 17.96 -6.87 5.88
CA SER A 55 17.27 -7.82 6.76
C SER A 55 16.41 -8.83 5.99
N SER A 56 16.21 -10.00 6.58
CA SER A 56 15.26 -11.03 6.09
C SER A 56 13.82 -10.65 6.46
N THR A 57 13.41 -9.44 6.03
CA THR A 57 12.05 -8.93 6.25
C THR A 57 11.22 -9.14 5.01
N GLY A 58 10.06 -9.79 5.15
CA GLY A 58 9.07 -9.92 4.09
C GLY A 58 8.09 -8.74 4.06
N VAL A 59 7.54 -8.43 2.88
CA VAL A 59 6.51 -7.39 2.67
C VAL A 59 5.25 -8.03 2.13
N TYR A 60 4.16 -8.00 2.89
CA TYR A 60 2.88 -8.63 2.56
C TYR A 60 1.77 -7.58 2.59
N LEU A 61 1.31 -7.15 1.42
CA LEU A 61 0.33 -6.09 1.30
C LEU A 61 -1.00 -6.60 0.73
N GLY A 62 -2.08 -6.33 1.45
CA GLY A 62 -3.43 -6.48 0.93
C GLY A 62 -3.80 -5.24 0.13
N ALA A 63 -3.88 -5.34 -1.19
CA ALA A 63 -4.16 -4.18 -2.02
C ALA A 63 -4.74 -4.56 -3.37
N ARG A 64 -5.44 -3.60 -3.97
CA ARG A 64 -5.83 -3.61 -5.37
C ARG A 64 -5.53 -2.25 -5.98
N SER A 65 -4.70 -2.21 -7.00
CA SER A 65 -4.50 -0.99 -7.77
C SER A 65 -5.69 -0.76 -8.70
N GLN A 66 -6.25 0.44 -8.63
CA GLN A 66 -7.26 0.94 -9.58
C GLN A 66 -6.73 2.18 -10.30
N HIS A 67 -5.48 2.54 -10.05
CA HIS A 67 -4.86 3.71 -10.62
C HIS A 67 -4.65 3.57 -12.13
N GLN A 68 -5.06 4.59 -12.86
CA GLN A 68 -4.80 4.74 -14.28
C GLN A 68 -4.07 6.06 -14.49
N SER A 69 -2.78 5.97 -14.75
CA SER A 69 -2.01 7.16 -15.11
C SER A 69 -2.34 7.59 -16.54
N GLU A 70 -2.39 8.90 -16.75
CA GLU A 70 -2.50 9.46 -18.09
C GLU A 70 -1.35 8.96 -18.98
N GLU A 71 -1.63 8.60 -20.22
CA GLU A 71 -0.63 8.07 -21.18
C GLU A 71 0.57 9.01 -21.31
N ARG A 72 0.32 10.34 -21.36
CA ARG A 72 1.39 11.34 -21.42
C ARG A 72 2.34 11.30 -20.23
N VAL A 73 1.83 11.04 -19.03
CA VAL A 73 2.62 10.95 -17.80
C VAL A 73 3.41 9.64 -17.77
N LEU A 74 2.79 8.55 -18.21
CA LEU A 74 3.46 7.25 -18.34
C LEU A 74 4.66 7.30 -19.29
N HIS A 75 4.52 7.96 -20.44
CA HIS A 75 5.62 8.10 -21.39
C HIS A 75 6.83 8.90 -20.87
N GLN A 76 6.64 9.72 -19.86
CA GLN A 76 7.73 10.47 -19.21
C GLN A 76 8.46 9.64 -18.16
N ALA A 77 7.84 8.59 -17.65
CA ALA A 77 8.47 7.70 -16.67
C ALA A 77 9.55 6.85 -17.37
N ARG A 78 10.71 6.72 -16.74
CA ARG A 78 11.82 5.88 -17.24
C ARG A 78 11.41 4.42 -17.42
N ASN A 79 10.53 3.93 -16.57
CA ASN A 79 9.97 2.59 -16.65
C ASN A 79 8.47 2.63 -16.29
N PRO A 80 7.58 2.79 -17.28
CA PRO A 80 6.14 2.89 -17.05
C PRO A 80 5.52 1.66 -16.35
N ILE A 81 6.05 0.47 -16.61
CA ILE A 81 5.55 -0.78 -16.04
C ILE A 81 5.69 -0.75 -14.51
N VAL A 82 6.82 -0.28 -14.00
CA VAL A 82 7.07 -0.18 -12.55
C VAL A 82 6.15 0.84 -11.89
N ALA A 83 5.73 1.86 -12.64
CA ALA A 83 4.87 2.91 -12.10
C ALA A 83 3.44 2.43 -11.82
N VAL A 84 2.90 1.49 -12.61
CA VAL A 84 1.48 1.11 -12.58
C VAL A 84 1.20 -0.34 -12.20
N GLY A 85 2.21 -1.18 -12.12
CA GLY A 85 2.01 -2.58 -11.78
C GLY A 85 1.66 -2.78 -10.31
N GLN A 86 0.55 -3.48 -10.03
CA GLN A 86 0.09 -3.74 -8.66
C GLN A 86 1.16 -4.38 -7.76
N ASN A 87 1.95 -5.30 -8.30
CA ASN A 87 3.04 -5.97 -7.58
C ASN A 87 4.12 -4.99 -7.08
N TYR A 88 4.26 -3.84 -7.73
CA TYR A 88 5.26 -2.83 -7.33
C TYR A 88 4.89 -2.09 -6.05
N LEU A 89 3.66 -2.17 -5.57
CA LEU A 89 3.30 -1.67 -4.24
C LEU A 89 4.20 -2.27 -3.14
N ALA A 90 4.41 -3.57 -3.16
CA ALA A 90 5.31 -4.25 -2.21
C ALA A 90 6.79 -4.14 -2.63
N SER A 91 7.09 -4.26 -3.92
CA SER A 91 8.46 -4.26 -4.42
C SER A 91 9.18 -2.93 -4.20
N ASN A 92 8.46 -1.80 -4.29
CA ASN A 92 9.04 -0.47 -4.00
C ASN A 92 9.51 -0.37 -2.55
N VAL A 93 8.75 -0.92 -1.59
CA VAL A 93 9.15 -0.99 -0.18
C VAL A 93 10.39 -1.86 -0.03
N SER A 94 10.36 -3.08 -0.56
CA SER A 94 11.50 -4.00 -0.49
C SER A 94 12.77 -3.39 -1.10
N GLN A 95 12.64 -2.68 -2.21
CA GLN A 95 13.75 -2.04 -2.90
C GLN A 95 14.34 -0.87 -2.10
N PHE A 96 13.48 0.03 -1.59
CA PHE A 96 13.95 1.19 -0.85
C PHE A 96 14.68 0.82 0.45
N PHE A 97 14.10 -0.11 1.20
CA PHE A 97 14.69 -0.59 2.47
C PHE A 97 15.70 -1.73 2.29
N ASP A 98 15.98 -2.16 1.06
CA ASP A 98 16.87 -3.30 0.74
C ASP A 98 16.48 -4.59 1.48
N LEU A 99 15.18 -4.89 1.60
CA LEU A 99 14.66 -6.07 2.28
C LEU A 99 14.89 -7.34 1.45
N LYS A 100 15.23 -8.44 2.10
CA LYS A 100 15.61 -9.70 1.43
C LYS A 100 14.52 -10.79 1.49
N GLY A 101 13.49 -10.59 2.30
CA GLY A 101 12.35 -11.48 2.33
C GLY A 101 11.41 -11.30 1.12
N PRO A 102 10.41 -12.17 0.97
CA PRO A 102 9.41 -12.08 -0.10
C PRO A 102 8.65 -10.75 -0.08
N GLY A 103 8.39 -10.18 -1.27
CA GLY A 103 7.51 -9.04 -1.43
C GLY A 103 6.31 -9.42 -2.28
N MET A 104 5.10 -9.30 -1.75
CA MET A 104 3.90 -9.67 -2.48
C MET A 104 2.71 -8.77 -2.19
N VAL A 105 1.83 -8.67 -3.19
CA VAL A 105 0.52 -8.04 -3.06
C VAL A 105 -0.54 -9.13 -3.19
N VAL A 106 -1.45 -9.16 -2.24
CA VAL A 106 -2.53 -10.15 -2.14
C VAL A 106 -3.86 -9.44 -2.37
N ASP A 107 -4.65 -9.92 -3.30
CA ASP A 107 -6.00 -9.43 -3.53
C ASP A 107 -7.02 -10.56 -3.33
N THR A 108 -7.67 -10.55 -2.19
CA THR A 108 -8.81 -11.39 -1.84
C THR A 108 -10.01 -10.52 -1.45
N ALA A 109 -10.14 -9.38 -2.11
CA ALA A 109 -11.12 -8.34 -1.82
C ALA A 109 -11.05 -7.85 -0.35
N CYS A 110 -12.18 -7.82 0.37
CA CYS A 110 -12.25 -7.29 1.74
C CYS A 110 -11.33 -8.01 2.75
N SER A 111 -10.91 -9.24 2.46
CA SER A 111 -10.05 -10.04 3.33
C SER A 111 -8.55 -9.92 3.02
N SER A 112 -8.16 -9.08 2.06
CA SER A 112 -6.79 -9.01 1.55
C SER A 112 -5.74 -8.78 2.64
N ALA A 113 -5.97 -7.82 3.54
CA ALA A 113 -5.03 -7.51 4.61
C ALA A 113 -4.88 -8.66 5.61
N LEU A 114 -5.98 -9.32 6.00
CA LEU A 114 -5.92 -10.48 6.91
C LEU A 114 -5.31 -11.72 6.24
N THR A 115 -5.54 -11.90 4.94
CA THR A 115 -4.89 -12.96 4.17
C THR A 115 -3.38 -12.71 4.08
N SER A 116 -2.96 -11.47 3.84
CA SER A 116 -1.55 -11.06 3.86
C SER A 116 -0.90 -11.34 5.22
N MET A 117 -1.60 -11.02 6.30
CA MET A 117 -1.14 -11.30 7.67
C MET A 117 -0.94 -12.80 7.90
N ASN A 118 -1.90 -13.63 7.48
CA ASN A 118 -1.77 -15.08 7.62
C ASN A 118 -0.58 -15.64 6.84
N LEU A 119 -0.32 -15.15 5.63
CA LEU A 119 0.86 -15.56 4.85
C LEU A 119 2.15 -15.15 5.56
N ALA A 120 2.22 -13.95 6.09
CA ALA A 120 3.37 -13.46 6.84
C ALA A 120 3.63 -14.30 8.11
N ILE A 121 2.58 -14.64 8.87
CA ILE A 121 2.67 -15.48 10.05
C ILE A 121 3.24 -16.87 9.68
N ASN A 122 2.76 -17.47 8.60
CA ASN A 122 3.25 -18.76 8.14
C ASN A 122 4.74 -18.70 7.76
N ALA A 123 5.18 -17.65 7.08
CA ALA A 123 6.57 -17.44 6.72
C ALA A 123 7.48 -17.24 7.96
N LEU A 124 6.99 -16.50 8.97
CA LEU A 124 7.69 -16.34 10.25
C LEU A 124 7.79 -17.67 11.01
N VAL A 125 6.70 -18.41 11.12
CA VAL A 125 6.66 -19.71 11.84
C VAL A 125 7.53 -20.76 11.15
N SER A 126 7.59 -20.74 9.81
CA SER A 126 8.46 -21.67 9.06
C SER A 126 9.94 -21.30 9.10
N GLY A 127 10.28 -20.11 9.61
CA GLY A 127 11.66 -19.59 9.60
C GLY A 127 12.14 -19.13 8.22
N GLU A 128 11.23 -18.88 7.29
CA GLU A 128 11.56 -18.32 5.97
C GLU A 128 12.04 -16.85 6.07
N ILE A 129 11.47 -16.12 7.02
CA ILE A 129 11.80 -14.72 7.30
C ILE A 129 11.93 -14.48 8.80
N ASP A 130 12.70 -13.45 9.19
CA ASP A 130 12.89 -13.06 10.59
C ASP A 130 11.87 -12.02 11.05
N SER A 131 11.35 -11.23 10.12
CA SER A 131 10.34 -10.20 10.36
C SER A 131 9.46 -9.99 9.15
N ALA A 132 8.31 -9.36 9.37
CA ALA A 132 7.37 -9.07 8.30
C ALA A 132 6.76 -7.67 8.45
N LEU A 133 6.69 -6.92 7.35
CA LEU A 133 5.84 -5.78 7.19
C LEU A 133 4.52 -6.26 6.57
N VAL A 134 3.41 -6.02 7.27
CA VAL A 134 2.08 -6.39 6.80
C VAL A 134 1.21 -5.15 6.76
N GLY A 135 0.46 -4.96 5.69
CA GLY A 135 -0.42 -3.81 5.56
C GLY A 135 -1.61 -4.07 4.65
N GLY A 136 -2.50 -3.10 4.63
CA GLY A 136 -3.60 -3.03 3.67
C GLY A 136 -3.81 -1.61 3.21
N VAL A 137 -3.97 -1.40 1.92
CA VAL A 137 -4.25 -0.09 1.34
C VAL A 137 -5.34 -0.19 0.29
N CYS A 138 -6.25 0.77 0.31
CA CYS A 138 -7.29 0.92 -0.69
C CYS A 138 -7.63 2.40 -0.85
N LEU A 139 -7.16 3.00 -1.93
CA LEU A 139 -7.57 4.34 -2.36
C LEU A 139 -8.58 4.22 -3.48
N LEU A 140 -9.68 4.93 -3.34
CA LEU A 140 -10.69 5.08 -4.38
C LEU A 140 -10.43 6.39 -5.13
N PRO A 141 -10.19 6.34 -6.45
CA PRO A 141 -9.84 7.53 -7.22
C PRO A 141 -11.00 8.54 -7.33
N ASP A 142 -12.23 8.04 -7.16
CA ASP A 142 -13.45 8.84 -7.24
C ASP A 142 -14.58 8.22 -6.39
N ASP A 143 -15.77 8.79 -6.51
CA ASP A 143 -16.95 8.34 -5.76
C ASP A 143 -17.77 7.24 -6.44
N SER A 144 -17.32 6.70 -7.56
CA SER A 144 -18.08 5.72 -8.35
C SER A 144 -18.43 4.45 -7.55
N THR A 145 -17.48 3.94 -6.81
CA THR A 145 -17.68 2.77 -5.92
C THR A 145 -18.69 3.09 -4.82
N HIS A 146 -18.62 4.27 -4.19
CA HIS A 146 -19.57 4.70 -3.17
C HIS A 146 -20.98 4.83 -3.74
N ARG A 147 -21.14 5.41 -4.94
CA ARG A 147 -22.41 5.53 -5.62
C ARG A 147 -23.03 4.16 -5.93
N LEU A 148 -22.22 3.22 -6.42
CA LEU A 148 -22.65 1.86 -6.68
C LEU A 148 -23.14 1.17 -5.38
N PHE A 149 -22.38 1.30 -4.30
CA PHE A 149 -22.74 0.70 -3.02
C PHE A 149 -23.97 1.36 -2.40
N GLN A 150 -24.15 2.67 -2.57
CA GLN A 150 -25.34 3.38 -2.17
C GLN A 150 -26.60 2.88 -2.91
N GLN A 151 -26.50 2.70 -4.23
CA GLN A 151 -27.60 2.15 -5.04
C GLN A 151 -27.99 0.73 -4.62
N ARG A 152 -27.07 -0.02 -4.06
CA ARG A 152 -27.29 -1.38 -3.55
C ARG A 152 -27.67 -1.43 -2.07
N ASN A 153 -27.85 -0.27 -1.41
CA ASN A 153 -28.12 -0.16 0.02
C ASN A 153 -27.05 -0.84 0.90
N LEU A 154 -25.79 -0.79 0.49
CA LEU A 154 -24.65 -1.37 1.22
C LEU A 154 -23.94 -0.36 2.12
N LEU A 155 -24.21 0.93 1.97
CA LEU A 155 -23.63 1.97 2.81
C LEU A 155 -24.46 2.25 4.04
N SER A 156 -23.80 2.63 5.13
CA SER A 156 -24.47 3.15 6.31
C SER A 156 -25.26 4.44 5.97
N LYS A 157 -26.38 4.63 6.62
CA LYS A 157 -27.18 5.86 6.54
C LYS A 157 -26.65 6.92 7.50
N GLU A 158 -25.78 6.53 8.42
CA GLU A 158 -25.20 7.39 9.46
C GLU A 158 -23.70 7.62 9.18
N SER A 159 -23.15 8.70 9.73
CA SER A 159 -21.73 9.04 9.62
C SER A 159 -20.84 8.20 10.55
N SER A 160 -21.43 7.36 11.38
CA SER A 160 -20.75 6.52 12.36
C SER A 160 -20.57 5.10 11.87
N PHE A 161 -19.48 4.48 12.30
CA PHE A 161 -19.09 3.13 11.94
C PHE A 161 -18.80 2.31 13.21
N HIS A 162 -19.59 1.26 13.44
CA HIS A 162 -19.63 0.55 14.72
C HIS A 162 -19.28 -0.95 14.57
N ILE A 163 -18.19 -1.25 13.87
CA ILE A 163 -17.74 -2.65 13.73
C ILE A 163 -17.26 -3.17 15.10
N PHE A 164 -17.71 -4.39 15.40
CA PHE A 164 -17.45 -5.08 16.67
C PHE A 164 -17.99 -4.34 17.91
N ASP A 165 -18.83 -3.34 17.76
CA ASP A 165 -19.52 -2.66 18.85
C ASP A 165 -20.85 -3.40 19.18
N GLN A 166 -21.25 -3.32 20.43
CA GLN A 166 -22.51 -3.94 20.88
C GLN A 166 -23.76 -3.13 20.52
N ARG A 167 -23.62 -1.92 20.03
CA ARG A 167 -24.70 -1.03 19.61
C ARG A 167 -25.34 -1.45 18.31
#